data_d06c852ec83aee319358c1ce32de5356
#
_entry.id   d06c852ec83aee319358c1ce32de5356
#
_cell.length_a   1.000
_cell.length_b   1.000
_cell.length_c   1.000
_cell.angle_alpha   90.00
_cell.angle_beta   90.00
_cell.angle_gamma   90.00
#
_symmetry.space_group_name_H-M   'P 1'
#
loop_
_entity.id
_entity.type
_entity.pdbx_description
1 polymer ?
#
loop_
_entity_poly.entity_id
_entity_poly.type
_entity_poly.pdbx_seq_one_letter_code
_entity_poly.pdbx_strand_id
1 'polypeptide(L)'
;FSADEVLERQEPRPARFPVDLTAMRSEVEDALQTTTEMLSSVTRLLALVSAPALETATVRHVEVLLLQPAVVLVVTITSAGGVVKKLVTFEEPVDPGLAAWANEYLDERLVGVGLGTHLLRKRIDDPGLDAREASFLEALRPAFVELATPAAQSLYVGGAASLLDDARADELEACRRLLFVLERRAAVLELISEKASRPYVRVGLDHPGLHDVALVGATYGLQTRTLGSVGLLGPLRMDYDKAVRAVRAAAFELSRLVEAAYEED
;
A
#
# COMPACT_ATOMS: atom_id res chain seq x y z
N PHE A 1 20.00 44.92 -25.87
CA PHE A 1 19.47 43.82 -25.02
C PHE A 1 18.89 42.79 -26.01
N SER A 2 19.55 41.67 -26.19
CA SER A 2 19.18 40.60 -27.08
C SER A 2 18.20 39.63 -26.38
N ALA A 3 17.21 39.14 -27.14
CA ALA A 3 16.21 38.16 -26.61
C ALA A 3 16.85 36.87 -26.10
N ASP A 4 18.07 36.56 -26.53
CA ASP A 4 18.82 35.37 -26.13
C ASP A 4 19.31 35.44 -24.66
N GLU A 5 19.55 36.64 -24.14
CA GLU A 5 20.00 36.86 -22.74
C GLU A 5 18.88 36.63 -21.71
N VAL A 6 17.61 36.63 -22.14
CA VAL A 6 16.45 36.39 -21.28
C VAL A 6 16.13 34.89 -21.19
N LEU A 7 16.49 34.11 -22.22
CA LEU A 7 16.24 32.66 -22.27
C LEU A 7 17.28 31.85 -21.46
N GLU A 8 18.51 32.35 -21.32
CA GLU A 8 19.54 31.69 -20.50
C GLU A 8 19.34 31.82 -18.96
N ARG A 9 18.39 32.66 -18.51
CA ARG A 9 18.10 32.85 -17.07
C ARG A 9 16.96 32.01 -16.51
N GLN A 10 16.32 31.17 -17.30
CA GLN A 10 15.32 30.23 -16.83
C GLN A 10 15.83 28.80 -16.95
N GLU A 11 16.82 28.44 -16.14
CA GLU A 11 16.90 27.04 -15.74
C GLU A 11 15.60 26.73 -15.01
N PRO A 12 14.83 25.71 -15.45
CA PRO A 12 13.66 25.29 -14.72
C PRO A 12 14.14 24.78 -13.35
N ARG A 13 14.01 25.64 -12.32
CA ARG A 13 14.15 25.17 -10.95
C ARG A 13 13.13 24.04 -10.80
N PRO A 14 13.56 22.84 -10.41
CA PRO A 14 12.61 21.78 -10.09
C PRO A 14 11.60 22.39 -9.12
N ALA A 15 10.32 22.31 -9.45
CA ALA A 15 9.26 22.79 -8.58
C ALA A 15 9.46 22.06 -7.24
N ARG A 16 9.89 22.78 -6.21
CA ARG A 16 9.94 22.24 -4.86
C ARG A 16 8.49 21.99 -4.48
N PHE A 17 8.11 20.72 -4.42
CA PHE A 17 6.87 20.36 -3.77
C PHE A 17 6.90 20.92 -2.37
N PRO A 18 5.87 21.67 -1.94
CA PRO A 18 5.85 22.32 -0.62
C PRO A 18 5.78 21.32 0.55
N VAL A 19 5.55 20.03 0.26
CA VAL A 19 5.43 18.95 1.25
C VAL A 19 6.52 17.92 0.96
N ASP A 20 7.29 17.56 1.97
CA ASP A 20 8.24 16.45 1.91
C ASP A 20 7.48 15.11 2.06
N LEU A 21 6.93 14.62 0.94
CA LEU A 21 6.18 13.37 0.88
C LEU A 21 6.99 12.16 1.39
N THR A 22 8.32 12.25 1.38
CA THR A 22 9.19 11.20 1.90
C THR A 22 9.19 11.20 3.42
N ALA A 23 9.22 12.39 4.04
CA ALA A 23 9.14 12.55 5.49
C ALA A 23 7.77 12.09 6.01
N MET A 24 6.67 12.54 5.39
CA MET A 24 5.31 12.10 5.74
C MET A 24 5.15 10.57 5.67
N ARG A 25 5.68 9.96 4.62
CA ARG A 25 5.63 8.51 4.47
C ARG A 25 6.39 7.81 5.60
N SER A 26 7.57 8.28 5.95
CA SER A 26 8.37 7.74 7.04
C SER A 26 7.62 7.85 8.38
N GLU A 27 6.98 8.97 8.66
CA GLU A 27 6.19 9.18 9.87
C GLU A 27 5.00 8.22 9.98
N VAL A 28 4.28 7.98 8.88
CA VAL A 28 3.18 7.02 8.84
C VAL A 28 3.69 5.59 9.01
N GLU A 29 4.77 5.21 8.32
CA GLU A 29 5.38 3.87 8.45
C GLU A 29 5.88 3.62 9.88
N ASP A 30 6.54 4.58 10.51
CA ASP A 30 7.00 4.51 11.89
C ASP A 30 5.84 4.40 12.89
N ALA A 31 4.75 5.12 12.63
CA ALA A 31 3.55 5.03 13.46
C ALA A 31 2.85 3.66 13.34
N LEU A 32 2.78 3.09 12.13
CA LEU A 32 2.23 1.75 11.91
C LEU A 32 3.07 0.69 12.64
N GLN A 33 4.39 0.78 12.53
CA GLN A 33 5.31 -0.11 13.23
C GLN A 33 5.16 0.03 14.76
N THR A 34 5.22 1.25 15.29
CA THR A 34 5.08 1.53 16.72
C THR A 34 3.73 1.05 17.25
N THR A 35 2.64 1.30 16.52
CA THR A 35 1.31 0.83 16.90
C THR A 35 1.26 -0.70 17.00
N THR A 36 1.89 -1.39 16.04
CA THR A 36 1.95 -2.85 16.04
C THR A 36 2.70 -3.39 17.25
N GLU A 37 3.83 -2.80 17.59
CA GLU A 37 4.63 -3.18 18.76
C GLU A 37 3.89 -2.91 20.09
N MET A 38 3.24 -1.75 20.22
CA MET A 38 2.44 -1.40 21.38
C MET A 38 1.26 -2.34 21.58
N LEU A 39 0.51 -2.63 20.53
CA LEU A 39 -0.62 -3.57 20.56
C LEU A 39 -0.18 -4.94 21.05
N SER A 40 0.89 -5.45 20.49
CA SER A 40 1.46 -6.74 20.88
C SER A 40 1.92 -6.75 22.34
N SER A 41 2.66 -5.74 22.78
CA SER A 41 3.20 -5.65 24.13
C SER A 41 2.09 -5.59 25.19
N VAL A 42 1.01 -4.83 24.91
CA VAL A 42 -0.14 -4.69 25.82
C VAL A 42 -0.99 -5.96 25.87
N THR A 43 -1.26 -6.57 24.70
CA THR A 43 -2.22 -7.69 24.62
C THR A 43 -1.57 -9.07 24.75
N ARG A 44 -0.25 -9.18 24.53
CA ARG A 44 0.50 -10.43 24.42
C ARG A 44 0.00 -11.32 23.26
N LEU A 45 -0.68 -10.72 22.31
CA LEU A 45 -1.18 -11.36 21.10
C LEU A 45 -0.33 -10.95 19.90
N LEU A 46 -0.49 -11.69 18.80
CA LEU A 46 0.10 -11.32 17.53
C LEU A 46 -0.65 -10.11 16.96
N ALA A 47 0.04 -8.99 16.82
CA ALA A 47 -0.51 -7.77 16.27
C ALA A 47 -0.20 -7.64 14.77
N LEU A 48 -1.18 -7.21 14.03
CA LEU A 48 -1.13 -7.00 12.58
C LEU A 48 -1.65 -5.60 12.27
N VAL A 49 -0.90 -4.84 11.50
CA VAL A 49 -1.36 -3.56 10.96
C VAL A 49 -1.04 -3.51 9.47
N SER A 50 -2.05 -3.36 8.63
CA SER A 50 -1.83 -3.14 7.20
C SER A 50 -1.59 -1.66 6.93
N ALA A 51 -0.62 -1.35 6.06
CA ALA A 51 -0.50 -0.01 5.50
C ALA A 51 -1.76 0.35 4.69
N PRO A 52 -1.99 1.65 4.42
CA PRO A 52 -3.07 2.08 3.53
C PRO A 52 -3.08 1.28 2.24
N ALA A 53 -4.25 0.71 1.91
CA ALA A 53 -4.39 -0.06 0.69
C ALA A 53 -4.16 0.85 -0.52
N LEU A 54 -3.26 0.45 -1.42
CA LEU A 54 -3.05 1.16 -2.67
C LEU A 54 -4.34 1.22 -3.52
N GLU A 55 -5.25 0.26 -3.35
CA GLU A 55 -6.56 0.25 -4.01
C GLU A 55 -7.42 1.49 -3.70
N THR A 56 -7.18 2.14 -2.59
CA THR A 56 -7.88 3.37 -2.19
C THR A 56 -7.11 4.62 -2.60
N ALA A 57 -5.85 4.50 -2.98
CA ALA A 57 -5.05 5.60 -3.48
C ALA A 57 -5.41 5.91 -4.95
N THR A 58 -5.28 7.16 -5.33
CA THR A 58 -5.30 7.58 -6.73
C THR A 58 -3.88 7.77 -7.24
N VAL A 59 -3.69 7.69 -8.54
CA VAL A 59 -2.44 8.09 -9.17
C VAL A 59 -2.31 9.61 -9.01
N ARG A 60 -1.21 10.08 -8.44
CA ARG A 60 -0.89 11.51 -8.34
C ARG A 60 0.05 11.97 -9.44
N HIS A 61 0.97 11.13 -9.85
CA HIS A 61 1.92 11.41 -10.91
C HIS A 61 2.47 10.11 -11.51
N VAL A 62 2.72 10.12 -12.80
CA VAL A 62 3.39 9.05 -13.53
C VAL A 62 4.61 9.62 -14.23
N GLU A 63 5.75 8.97 -14.08
CA GLU A 63 6.99 9.32 -14.78
C GLU A 63 7.50 8.12 -15.56
N VAL A 64 7.77 8.31 -16.84
CA VAL A 64 8.34 7.30 -17.73
C VAL A 64 9.72 7.77 -18.18
N LEU A 65 10.76 7.11 -17.70
CA LEU A 65 12.15 7.49 -17.90
C LEU A 65 12.89 6.44 -18.76
N LEU A 66 13.47 6.87 -19.85
CA LEU A 66 14.40 6.03 -20.62
C LEU A 66 15.79 6.06 -19.96
N LEU A 67 16.13 5.01 -19.19
CA LEU A 67 17.41 4.93 -18.47
C LEU A 67 18.55 4.45 -19.36
N GLN A 68 18.26 3.51 -20.26
CA GLN A 68 19.18 2.95 -21.26
C GLN A 68 18.41 2.73 -22.56
N PRO A 69 19.08 2.54 -23.70
CA PRO A 69 18.40 2.42 -24.98
C PRO A 69 17.23 1.43 -25.02
N ALA A 70 17.29 0.35 -24.23
CA ALA A 70 16.25 -0.68 -24.15
C ALA A 70 15.65 -0.84 -22.76
N VAL A 71 15.89 0.10 -21.81
CA VAL A 71 15.41 0.00 -20.43
C VAL A 71 14.63 1.24 -20.03
N VAL A 72 13.36 1.06 -19.74
CA VAL A 72 12.45 2.11 -19.30
C VAL A 72 12.11 1.91 -17.83
N LEU A 73 12.19 2.96 -17.04
CA LEU A 73 11.72 3.02 -15.66
C LEU A 73 10.36 3.72 -15.65
N VAL A 74 9.37 3.05 -15.12
CA VAL A 74 8.07 3.65 -14.79
C VAL A 74 8.03 3.93 -13.29
N VAL A 75 7.80 5.18 -12.92
CA VAL A 75 7.61 5.62 -11.54
C VAL A 75 6.17 6.09 -11.40
N THR A 76 5.44 5.54 -10.44
CA THR A 76 4.09 5.99 -10.13
C THR A 76 4.05 6.49 -8.69
N ILE A 77 3.63 7.73 -8.51
CA ILE A 77 3.39 8.35 -7.20
C ILE A 77 1.90 8.29 -6.93
N THR A 78 1.53 7.86 -5.72
CA THR A 78 0.14 7.73 -5.31
C THR A 78 -0.27 8.86 -4.35
N SER A 79 -1.56 9.13 -4.25
CA SER A 79 -2.11 10.09 -3.28
C SER A 79 -1.85 9.70 -1.82
N ALA A 80 -1.50 8.45 -1.56
CA ALA A 80 -1.09 7.95 -0.25
C ALA A 80 0.42 8.13 0.02
N GLY A 81 1.16 8.88 -0.83
CA GLY A 81 2.61 9.06 -0.72
C GLY A 81 3.42 7.84 -1.16
N GLY A 82 2.78 6.76 -1.60
CA GLY A 82 3.47 5.58 -2.11
C GLY A 82 4.19 5.88 -3.43
N VAL A 83 5.43 5.41 -3.55
CA VAL A 83 6.20 5.48 -4.80
C VAL A 83 6.50 4.05 -5.26
N VAL A 84 5.97 3.69 -6.41
CA VAL A 84 6.22 2.39 -7.04
C VAL A 84 7.10 2.58 -8.26
N LYS A 85 8.13 1.76 -8.37
CA LYS A 85 9.11 1.80 -9.46
C LYS A 85 9.12 0.45 -10.15
N LYS A 86 9.01 0.45 -11.48
CA LYS A 86 9.08 -0.75 -12.30
C LYS A 86 10.03 -0.55 -13.46
N LEU A 87 11.00 -1.44 -13.61
CA LEU A 87 11.86 -1.51 -14.78
C LEU A 87 11.19 -2.40 -15.83
N VAL A 88 11.12 -1.91 -17.06
CA VAL A 88 10.66 -2.64 -18.23
C VAL A 88 11.82 -2.71 -19.23
N THR A 89 12.20 -3.91 -19.61
CA THR A 89 13.27 -4.15 -20.59
C THR A 89 12.66 -4.54 -21.93
N PHE A 90 13.08 -3.89 -22.98
CA PHE A 90 12.67 -4.14 -24.37
C PHE A 90 13.75 -4.93 -25.10
N GLU A 91 13.35 -5.67 -26.13
CA GLU A 91 14.30 -6.41 -26.99
C GLU A 91 15.04 -5.45 -27.94
N GLU A 92 14.40 -4.37 -28.35
CA GLU A 92 14.95 -3.35 -29.24
C GLU A 92 15.07 -1.99 -28.53
N PRO A 93 15.95 -1.10 -29.00
CA PRO A 93 16.05 0.25 -28.48
C PRO A 93 14.73 1.02 -28.62
N VAL A 94 14.30 1.63 -27.53
CA VAL A 94 13.12 2.48 -27.47
C VAL A 94 13.44 3.86 -28.02
N ASP A 95 12.55 4.38 -28.84
CA ASP A 95 12.64 5.75 -29.35
C ASP A 95 12.43 6.74 -28.18
N PRO A 96 13.37 7.67 -27.94
CA PRO A 96 13.21 8.68 -26.88
C PRO A 96 11.94 9.52 -27.01
N GLY A 97 11.52 9.81 -28.25
CA GLY A 97 10.27 10.54 -28.52
C GLY A 97 9.03 9.76 -28.08
N LEU A 98 9.04 8.44 -28.29
CA LEU A 98 7.95 7.56 -27.84
C LEU A 98 7.90 7.47 -26.30
N ALA A 99 9.05 7.43 -25.63
CA ALA A 99 9.11 7.44 -24.17
C ALA A 99 8.60 8.77 -23.59
N ALA A 100 9.00 9.90 -24.18
CA ALA A 100 8.53 11.23 -23.77
C ALA A 100 7.02 11.39 -24.01
N TRP A 101 6.52 10.96 -25.17
CA TRP A 101 5.08 10.95 -25.43
C TRP A 101 4.31 10.10 -24.42
N ALA A 102 4.78 8.89 -24.13
CA ALA A 102 4.12 8.01 -23.14
C ALA A 102 4.11 8.59 -21.75
N ASN A 103 5.15 9.34 -21.36
CA ASN A 103 5.21 10.08 -20.12
C ASN A 103 4.05 11.07 -20.00
N GLU A 104 3.89 11.96 -20.96
CA GLU A 104 2.81 12.96 -20.98
C GLU A 104 1.44 12.28 -21.06
N TYR A 105 1.29 11.31 -21.95
CA TYR A 105 0.04 10.59 -22.17
C TYR A 105 -0.45 9.85 -20.92
N LEU A 106 0.45 9.13 -20.22
CA LEU A 106 0.09 8.38 -19.01
C LEU A 106 -0.17 9.29 -17.83
N ASP A 107 0.60 10.36 -17.64
CA ASP A 107 0.35 11.32 -16.59
C ASP A 107 -1.03 11.98 -16.76
N GLU A 108 -1.32 12.49 -17.95
CA GLU A 108 -2.60 13.15 -18.26
C GLU A 108 -3.82 12.22 -18.08
N ARG A 109 -3.68 10.95 -18.43
CA ARG A 109 -4.76 9.97 -18.40
C ARG A 109 -4.96 9.28 -17.07
N LEU A 110 -3.91 9.10 -16.28
CA LEU A 110 -3.92 8.30 -15.06
C LEU A 110 -3.99 9.14 -13.78
N VAL A 111 -3.58 10.40 -13.80
CA VAL A 111 -3.70 11.27 -12.61
C VAL A 111 -5.16 11.36 -12.16
N GLY A 112 -5.38 11.14 -10.86
CA GLY A 112 -6.70 11.09 -10.24
C GLY A 112 -7.44 9.76 -10.38
N VAL A 113 -6.92 8.80 -11.14
CA VAL A 113 -7.56 7.48 -11.31
C VAL A 113 -7.21 6.60 -10.11
N GLY A 114 -8.22 5.94 -9.52
CA GLY A 114 -8.05 5.00 -8.42
C GLY A 114 -7.23 3.79 -8.83
N LEU A 115 -6.24 3.45 -8.02
CA LEU A 115 -5.46 2.22 -8.16
C LEU A 115 -6.35 1.01 -7.84
N GLY A 116 -6.09 -0.13 -8.47
CA GLY A 116 -6.87 -1.34 -8.24
C GLY A 116 -8.22 -1.40 -8.95
N THR A 117 -8.59 -0.37 -9.65
CA THR A 117 -9.83 -0.36 -10.42
C THR A 117 -9.61 -0.82 -11.86
N HIS A 118 -10.62 -1.49 -12.44
CA HIS A 118 -10.60 -1.80 -13.88
C HIS A 118 -10.55 -0.51 -14.74
N LEU A 119 -10.84 0.65 -14.14
CA LEU A 119 -10.72 1.96 -14.77
C LEU A 119 -9.29 2.29 -15.18
N LEU A 120 -8.28 1.88 -14.38
CA LEU A 120 -6.89 2.08 -14.72
C LEU A 120 -6.55 1.37 -16.05
N ARG A 121 -6.98 0.11 -16.20
CA ARG A 121 -6.82 -0.65 -17.44
C ARG A 121 -7.54 0.03 -18.60
N LYS A 122 -8.81 0.40 -18.40
CA LYS A 122 -9.64 1.03 -19.45
C LYS A 122 -9.10 2.40 -19.88
N ARG A 123 -8.38 3.11 -19.03
CA ARG A 123 -7.77 4.41 -19.38
C ARG A 123 -6.52 4.26 -20.23
N ILE A 124 -5.81 3.14 -20.12
CA ILE A 124 -4.65 2.82 -20.97
C ILE A 124 -5.12 2.26 -22.31
N ASP A 125 -6.28 1.60 -22.36
CA ASP A 125 -6.87 1.06 -23.60
C ASP A 125 -7.55 2.19 -24.37
N ASP A 126 -6.84 2.77 -25.35
CA ASP A 126 -7.35 3.81 -26.23
C ASP A 126 -7.33 3.30 -27.68
N PRO A 127 -8.50 3.15 -28.33
CA PRO A 127 -8.58 2.72 -29.72
C PRO A 127 -8.04 3.75 -30.74
N GLY A 128 -7.77 4.98 -30.28
CA GLY A 128 -7.23 6.05 -31.12
C GLY A 128 -5.70 6.04 -31.27
N LEU A 129 -5.00 5.14 -30.58
CA LEU A 129 -3.54 5.02 -30.64
C LEU A 129 -3.10 4.32 -31.92
N ASP A 130 -1.93 4.71 -32.42
CA ASP A 130 -1.29 3.94 -33.48
C ASP A 130 -0.73 2.60 -32.96
N ALA A 131 -0.37 1.70 -33.87
CA ALA A 131 0.08 0.36 -33.50
C ALA A 131 1.37 0.37 -32.67
N ARG A 132 2.25 1.36 -32.86
CA ARG A 132 3.52 1.50 -32.15
C ARG A 132 3.29 2.03 -30.73
N GLU A 133 2.46 3.03 -30.59
CA GLU A 133 2.03 3.61 -29.31
C GLU A 133 1.31 2.57 -28.46
N ALA A 134 0.34 1.86 -29.05
CA ALA A 134 -0.42 0.81 -28.37
C ALA A 134 0.48 -0.34 -27.89
N SER A 135 1.42 -0.80 -28.73
CA SER A 135 2.38 -1.85 -28.36
C SER A 135 3.31 -1.40 -27.23
N PHE A 136 3.75 -0.15 -27.25
CA PHE A 136 4.61 0.39 -26.19
C PHE A 136 3.86 0.48 -24.85
N LEU A 137 2.65 1.02 -24.84
CA LEU A 137 1.82 1.08 -23.63
C LEU A 137 1.46 -0.31 -23.10
N GLU A 138 1.22 -1.28 -23.98
CA GLU A 138 0.98 -2.67 -23.58
C GLU A 138 2.19 -3.27 -22.84
N ALA A 139 3.41 -2.98 -23.32
CA ALA A 139 4.63 -3.39 -22.64
C ALA A 139 4.83 -2.72 -21.28
N LEU A 140 4.32 -1.49 -21.07
CA LEU A 140 4.35 -0.79 -19.79
C LEU A 140 3.20 -1.22 -18.85
N ARG A 141 2.15 -1.86 -19.36
CA ARG A 141 0.96 -2.27 -18.58
C ARG A 141 1.28 -3.04 -17.28
N PRO A 142 2.23 -3.99 -17.24
CA PRO A 142 2.55 -4.70 -16.01
C PRO A 142 2.96 -3.78 -14.86
N ALA A 143 3.56 -2.61 -15.15
CA ALA A 143 3.94 -1.64 -14.14
C ALA A 143 2.74 -1.08 -13.36
N PHE A 144 1.57 -1.02 -14.01
CA PHE A 144 0.33 -0.51 -13.42
C PHE A 144 -0.55 -1.63 -12.84
N VAL A 145 -0.47 -2.84 -13.37
CA VAL A 145 -1.21 -4.01 -12.85
C VAL A 145 -0.70 -4.42 -11.47
N GLU A 146 0.60 -4.36 -11.24
CA GLU A 146 1.20 -4.65 -9.93
C GLU A 146 0.77 -3.65 -8.85
N LEU A 147 0.44 -2.40 -9.21
CA LEU A 147 -0.11 -1.39 -8.29
C LEU A 147 -1.48 -1.80 -7.73
N ALA A 148 -2.20 -2.63 -8.46
CA ALA A 148 -3.53 -3.10 -8.10
C ALA A 148 -3.51 -4.40 -7.27
N THR A 149 -2.34 -4.97 -6.99
CA THR A 149 -2.25 -6.26 -6.31
C THR A 149 -2.18 -6.06 -4.79
N PRO A 150 -2.96 -6.81 -3.98
CA PRO A 150 -2.89 -6.76 -2.51
C PRO A 150 -1.48 -7.01 -1.94
N ALA A 151 -0.62 -7.70 -2.71
CA ALA A 151 0.78 -7.93 -2.36
C ALA A 151 1.62 -6.64 -2.22
N ALA A 152 1.15 -5.51 -2.75
CA ALA A 152 1.79 -4.20 -2.60
C ALA A 152 1.47 -3.53 -1.24
N GLN A 153 0.56 -4.09 -0.44
CA GLN A 153 0.30 -3.61 0.91
C GLN A 153 1.42 -4.03 1.85
N SER A 154 2.01 -3.06 2.52
CA SER A 154 2.92 -3.37 3.63
C SER A 154 2.12 -3.87 4.82
N LEU A 155 2.52 -5.01 5.36
CA LEU A 155 1.95 -5.60 6.57
C LEU A 155 3.00 -5.53 7.67
N TYR A 156 2.66 -4.87 8.76
CA TYR A 156 3.45 -4.81 9.97
C TYR A 156 2.97 -5.90 10.92
N VAL A 157 3.92 -6.68 11.46
CA VAL A 157 3.64 -7.83 12.34
C VAL A 157 4.47 -7.68 13.59
N GLY A 158 3.83 -7.78 14.74
CA GLY A 158 4.49 -7.74 16.05
C GLY A 158 3.99 -8.82 17.01
N GLY A 159 4.82 -9.22 17.96
CA GLY A 159 4.42 -10.10 19.05
C GLY A 159 4.52 -11.59 18.81
N ALA A 160 5.21 -12.03 17.78
CA ALA A 160 5.39 -13.46 17.53
C ALA A 160 6.06 -14.21 18.71
N ALA A 161 7.07 -13.61 19.32
CA ALA A 161 7.73 -14.16 20.48
C ALA A 161 6.82 -14.20 21.71
N SER A 162 6.12 -13.08 22.02
CA SER A 162 5.21 -12.98 23.16
C SER A 162 4.04 -13.96 23.05
N LEU A 163 3.55 -14.21 21.85
CA LEU A 163 2.51 -15.20 21.61
C LEU A 163 2.96 -16.63 21.98
N LEU A 164 4.21 -16.98 21.68
CA LEU A 164 4.75 -18.28 22.01
C LEU A 164 5.09 -18.43 23.49
N ASP A 165 5.59 -17.37 24.11
CA ASP A 165 5.94 -17.38 25.56
C ASP A 165 4.72 -17.53 26.45
N ASP A 166 3.58 -16.96 26.05
CA ASP A 166 2.34 -17.00 26.82
C ASP A 166 1.40 -18.17 26.42
N ALA A 167 1.75 -18.92 25.36
CA ALA A 167 0.96 -20.03 24.89
C ALA A 167 0.97 -21.21 25.87
N ARG A 168 -0.21 -21.73 26.19
CA ARG A 168 -0.33 -22.97 26.93
C ARG A 168 0.08 -24.17 26.07
N ALA A 169 0.36 -25.29 26.71
CA ALA A 169 0.82 -26.50 26.00
C ALA A 169 -0.20 -26.99 24.94
N ASP A 170 -1.49 -26.80 25.18
CA ASP A 170 -2.59 -27.15 24.26
C ASP A 170 -2.78 -26.09 23.13
N GLU A 171 -2.26 -24.89 23.31
CA GLU A 171 -2.35 -23.79 22.32
C GLU A 171 -1.10 -23.66 21.45
N LEU A 172 0.01 -24.28 21.85
CA LEU A 172 1.31 -24.14 21.17
C LEU A 172 1.26 -24.56 19.71
N GLU A 173 0.50 -25.58 19.37
CA GLU A 173 0.35 -26.05 17.99
C GLU A 173 -0.46 -25.06 17.12
N ALA A 174 -1.48 -24.42 17.70
CA ALA A 174 -2.23 -23.34 17.02
C ALA A 174 -1.34 -22.14 16.77
N CYS A 175 -0.52 -21.75 17.76
CA CYS A 175 0.45 -20.66 17.63
C CYS A 175 1.51 -20.94 16.54
N ARG A 176 2.02 -22.17 16.48
CA ARG A 176 2.97 -22.58 15.42
C ARG A 176 2.36 -22.49 14.03
N ARG A 177 1.12 -22.98 13.86
CA ARG A 177 0.40 -22.89 12.58
C ARG A 177 0.14 -21.44 12.19
N LEU A 178 -0.20 -20.59 13.15
CA LEU A 178 -0.38 -19.16 12.92
C LEU A 178 0.92 -18.53 12.40
N LEU A 179 2.06 -18.82 13.00
CA LEU A 179 3.36 -18.30 12.55
C LEU A 179 3.71 -18.79 11.15
N PHE A 180 3.39 -20.03 10.80
CA PHE A 180 3.59 -20.55 9.45
C PHE A 180 2.73 -19.81 8.40
N VAL A 181 1.47 -19.44 8.76
CA VAL A 181 0.61 -18.66 7.85
C VAL A 181 1.12 -17.23 7.68
N LEU A 182 1.81 -16.66 8.68
CA LEU A 182 2.41 -15.32 8.58
C LEU A 182 3.48 -15.23 7.48
N GLU A 183 4.14 -16.32 7.14
CA GLU A 183 5.10 -16.36 6.02
C GLU A 183 4.39 -16.06 4.68
N ARG A 184 3.07 -16.31 4.61
CA ARG A 184 2.22 -16.02 3.45
C ARG A 184 1.48 -14.70 3.65
N ARG A 185 2.18 -13.59 3.52
CA ARG A 185 1.66 -12.22 3.73
C ARG A 185 0.32 -11.96 3.05
N ALA A 186 0.12 -12.46 1.83
CA ALA A 186 -1.13 -12.29 1.08
C ALA A 186 -2.34 -12.92 1.80
N ALA A 187 -2.19 -14.13 2.35
CA ALA A 187 -3.26 -14.79 3.10
C ALA A 187 -3.62 -14.03 4.39
N VAL A 188 -2.60 -13.47 5.06
CA VAL A 188 -2.83 -12.67 6.28
C VAL A 188 -3.54 -11.36 5.95
N LEU A 189 -3.18 -10.71 4.86
CA LEU A 189 -3.87 -9.50 4.40
C LEU A 189 -5.33 -9.77 4.07
N GLU A 190 -5.66 -10.89 3.43
CA GLU A 190 -7.04 -11.30 3.19
C GLU A 190 -7.83 -11.48 4.49
N LEU A 191 -7.21 -12.08 5.52
CA LEU A 191 -7.87 -12.31 6.81
C LEU A 191 -8.26 -11.00 7.50
N ILE A 192 -7.44 -9.94 7.41
CA ILE A 192 -7.66 -8.66 8.07
C ILE A 192 -8.32 -7.60 7.19
N SER A 193 -8.42 -7.83 5.88
CA SER A 193 -8.97 -6.87 4.90
C SER A 193 -10.50 -6.83 4.85
N GLU A 194 -11.18 -7.32 5.87
CA GLU A 194 -12.65 -7.28 5.93
C GLU A 194 -13.14 -5.83 6.00
N LYS A 195 -14.06 -5.47 5.10
CA LYS A 195 -14.67 -4.13 5.02
C LYS A 195 -15.70 -3.93 6.14
N ALA A 196 -15.28 -4.03 7.40
CA ALA A 196 -16.15 -3.83 8.54
C ALA A 196 -16.01 -2.39 9.05
N SER A 197 -17.09 -1.62 9.04
CA SER A 197 -17.14 -0.26 9.58
C SER A 197 -17.06 -0.20 11.11
N ARG A 198 -16.95 -1.33 11.78
CA ARG A 198 -16.89 -1.46 13.26
C ARG A 198 -15.89 -2.54 13.63
N PRO A 199 -15.33 -2.51 14.85
CA PRO A 199 -14.54 -3.64 15.35
C PRO A 199 -15.32 -4.95 15.27
N TYR A 200 -14.65 -5.98 14.80
CA TYR A 200 -15.23 -7.31 14.61
C TYR A 200 -14.39 -8.38 15.30
N VAL A 201 -15.05 -9.48 15.60
CA VAL A 201 -14.43 -10.67 16.20
C VAL A 201 -14.78 -11.88 15.34
N ARG A 202 -13.79 -12.64 14.94
CA ARG A 202 -13.94 -13.92 14.23
C ARG A 202 -13.31 -15.01 15.06
N VAL A 203 -14.10 -16.03 15.38
CA VAL A 203 -13.67 -17.18 16.18
C VAL A 203 -13.61 -18.39 15.28
N GLY A 204 -12.43 -19.01 15.17
CA GLY A 204 -12.19 -20.07 14.18
C GLY A 204 -12.15 -19.51 12.77
N LEU A 205 -10.95 -19.28 12.23
CA LEU A 205 -10.81 -18.69 10.91
C LEU A 205 -11.04 -19.77 9.84
N ASP A 206 -11.76 -19.41 8.76
CA ASP A 206 -12.01 -20.27 7.61
C ASP A 206 -10.77 -20.33 6.70
N HIS A 207 -9.68 -20.79 7.31
CA HIS A 207 -8.39 -21.00 6.64
C HIS A 207 -7.81 -22.33 7.15
N PRO A 208 -7.24 -23.16 6.28
CA PRO A 208 -6.62 -24.42 6.68
C PRO A 208 -5.58 -24.22 7.79
N GLY A 209 -5.82 -24.85 8.94
CA GLY A 209 -4.93 -24.79 10.10
C GLY A 209 -5.15 -23.62 11.06
N LEU A 210 -6.15 -22.75 10.87
CA LEU A 210 -6.46 -21.62 11.75
C LEU A 210 -7.85 -21.73 12.45
N HIS A 211 -8.43 -22.92 12.51
CA HIS A 211 -9.71 -23.13 13.18
C HIS A 211 -9.64 -22.89 14.70
N ASP A 212 -8.45 -23.06 15.29
CA ASP A 212 -8.19 -22.83 16.73
C ASP A 212 -7.65 -21.43 17.05
N VAL A 213 -7.77 -20.51 16.10
CA VAL A 213 -7.31 -19.11 16.21
C VAL A 213 -8.50 -18.17 16.13
N ALA A 214 -8.47 -17.11 16.90
CA ALA A 214 -9.41 -16.00 16.82
C ALA A 214 -8.73 -14.73 16.33
N LEU A 215 -9.49 -13.92 15.59
CA LEU A 215 -9.10 -12.61 15.07
C LEU A 215 -10.03 -11.55 15.66
N VAL A 216 -9.44 -10.50 16.20
CA VAL A 216 -10.12 -9.24 16.54
C VAL A 216 -9.57 -8.17 15.63
N GLY A 217 -10.42 -7.50 14.87
CA GLY A 217 -9.99 -6.49 13.92
C GLY A 217 -10.82 -5.22 13.93
N ALA A 218 -10.24 -4.14 13.42
CA ALA A 218 -10.91 -2.89 13.10
C ALA A 218 -10.23 -2.26 11.89
N THR A 219 -10.96 -1.45 11.15
CA THR A 219 -10.40 -0.63 10.07
C THR A 219 -10.06 0.77 10.58
N TYR A 220 -9.07 1.39 9.96
CA TYR A 220 -8.72 2.79 10.16
C TYR A 220 -8.71 3.54 8.83
N GLY A 221 -8.84 4.86 8.87
CA GLY A 221 -8.84 5.69 7.67
C GLY A 221 -9.56 7.02 7.88
N LEU A 222 -9.92 7.65 6.76
CA LEU A 222 -10.68 8.89 6.74
C LEU A 222 -12.18 8.61 6.94
N GLN A 223 -12.98 9.62 7.28
CA GLN A 223 -14.42 9.46 7.51
C GLN A 223 -15.16 8.82 6.33
N THR A 224 -14.72 9.10 5.11
CA THR A 224 -15.34 8.59 3.88
C THR A 224 -14.62 7.38 3.27
N ARG A 225 -13.44 6.97 3.83
CA ARG A 225 -12.55 6.03 3.16
C ARG A 225 -11.72 5.21 4.15
N THR A 226 -11.87 3.90 4.10
CA THR A 226 -10.97 2.96 4.81
C THR A 226 -9.61 2.95 4.13
N LEU A 227 -8.54 3.13 4.90
CA LEU A 227 -7.16 3.12 4.42
C LEU A 227 -6.42 1.84 4.77
N GLY A 228 -6.72 1.26 5.92
CA GLY A 228 -6.08 0.03 6.35
C GLY A 228 -6.83 -0.66 7.48
N SER A 229 -6.23 -1.71 8.02
CA SER A 229 -6.79 -2.54 9.07
C SER A 229 -5.79 -2.79 10.18
N VAL A 230 -6.32 -2.90 11.39
CA VAL A 230 -5.60 -3.31 12.61
C VAL A 230 -6.20 -4.63 13.07
N GLY A 231 -5.39 -5.61 13.40
CA GLY A 231 -5.85 -6.91 13.86
C GLY A 231 -4.99 -7.47 14.99
N LEU A 232 -5.61 -8.27 15.80
CA LEU A 232 -4.98 -9.12 16.82
C LEU A 232 -5.37 -10.57 16.56
N LEU A 233 -4.39 -11.44 16.45
CA LEU A 233 -4.56 -12.88 16.34
C LEU A 233 -4.06 -13.58 17.60
N GLY A 234 -4.83 -14.53 18.08
CA GLY A 234 -4.47 -15.31 19.27
C GLY A 234 -5.28 -16.59 19.39
N PRO A 235 -5.03 -17.38 20.46
CA PRO A 235 -5.80 -18.59 20.73
C PRO A 235 -7.26 -18.24 21.04
N LEU A 236 -8.16 -19.23 20.90
CA LEU A 236 -9.61 -19.06 21.11
C LEU A 236 -9.96 -18.52 22.53
N ARG A 237 -9.09 -18.74 23.49
CA ARG A 237 -9.29 -18.33 24.91
C ARG A 237 -8.64 -17.00 25.26
N MET A 238 -8.36 -16.15 24.28
CA MET A 238 -7.81 -14.82 24.56
C MET A 238 -8.82 -13.91 25.26
N ASP A 239 -8.31 -12.85 25.92
CA ASP A 239 -9.13 -11.78 26.50
C ASP A 239 -9.70 -10.89 25.40
N TYR A 240 -10.91 -11.21 24.95
CA TYR A 240 -11.60 -10.49 23.87
C TYR A 240 -11.91 -9.04 24.24
N ASP A 241 -12.28 -8.76 25.49
CA ASP A 241 -12.59 -7.39 25.91
C ASP A 241 -11.36 -6.50 25.85
N LYS A 242 -10.23 -7.01 26.28
CA LYS A 242 -8.95 -6.32 26.20
C LYS A 242 -8.52 -6.14 24.72
N ALA A 243 -8.65 -7.17 23.91
CA ALA A 243 -8.30 -7.14 22.49
C ALA A 243 -9.17 -6.14 21.71
N VAL A 244 -10.49 -6.12 21.91
CA VAL A 244 -11.40 -5.17 21.26
C VAL A 244 -11.09 -3.74 21.66
N ARG A 245 -10.84 -3.45 22.95
CA ARG A 245 -10.46 -2.11 23.39
C ARG A 245 -9.13 -1.66 22.77
N ALA A 246 -8.14 -2.53 22.75
CA ALA A 246 -6.83 -2.22 22.19
C ALA A 246 -6.91 -1.94 20.68
N VAL A 247 -7.59 -2.79 19.90
CA VAL A 247 -7.77 -2.62 18.46
C VAL A 247 -8.55 -1.33 18.14
N ARG A 248 -9.60 -1.01 18.92
CA ARG A 248 -10.35 0.24 18.77
C ARG A 248 -9.49 1.47 19.00
N ALA A 249 -8.71 1.47 20.08
CA ALA A 249 -7.83 2.58 20.41
C ALA A 249 -6.77 2.79 19.31
N ALA A 250 -6.15 1.71 18.85
CA ALA A 250 -5.16 1.76 17.77
C ALA A 250 -5.75 2.26 16.44
N ALA A 251 -6.91 1.74 16.05
CA ALA A 251 -7.59 2.17 14.83
C ALA A 251 -7.99 3.66 14.90
N PHE A 252 -8.42 4.15 16.06
CA PHE A 252 -8.75 5.55 16.28
C PHE A 252 -7.52 6.46 16.16
N GLU A 253 -6.40 6.11 16.81
CA GLU A 253 -5.18 6.91 16.75
C GLU A 253 -4.56 6.90 15.36
N LEU A 254 -4.56 5.77 14.65
CA LEU A 254 -4.13 5.70 13.27
C LEU A 254 -5.01 6.53 12.34
N SER A 255 -6.34 6.54 12.55
CA SER A 255 -7.25 7.39 11.78
C SER A 255 -6.93 8.87 11.98
N ARG A 256 -6.73 9.31 13.23
CA ARG A 256 -6.34 10.69 13.53
C ARG A 256 -5.02 11.10 12.86
N LEU A 257 -4.02 10.23 12.93
CA LEU A 257 -2.71 10.49 12.34
C LEU A 257 -2.81 10.64 10.83
N VAL A 258 -3.57 9.78 10.18
CA VAL A 258 -3.77 9.82 8.74
C VAL A 258 -4.62 11.04 8.35
N GLU A 259 -5.67 11.39 9.10
CA GLU A 259 -6.45 12.62 8.89
C GLU A 259 -5.54 13.85 8.96
N ALA A 260 -4.70 13.98 9.99
CA ALA A 260 -3.76 15.08 10.10
C ALA A 260 -2.77 15.15 8.91
N ALA A 261 -2.25 13.99 8.48
CA ALA A 261 -1.32 13.92 7.35
C ALA A 261 -1.98 14.27 6.00
N TYR A 262 -3.30 14.11 5.87
CA TYR A 262 -4.04 14.42 4.63
C TYR A 262 -4.75 15.79 4.65
N GLU A 263 -4.92 16.44 5.82
CA GLU A 263 -5.51 17.78 5.94
C GLU A 263 -4.48 18.91 5.73
N GLU A 264 -3.18 18.62 5.77
CA GLU A 264 -2.12 19.58 5.48
C GLU A 264 -1.89 19.82 3.95
N ASP A 265 -2.69 19.22 3.08
CA ASP A 265 -2.74 19.41 1.63
C ASP A 265 -3.98 20.25 1.23
#